data_57ce90f01e4a1f0bee66570dcdb4944c
#
_entry.id   57ce90f01e4a1f0bee66570dcdb4944c
#
_cell.length_a   1.000
_cell.length_b   1.000
_cell.length_c   1.000
_cell.angle_alpha   90.00
_cell.angle_beta   90.00
_cell.angle_gamma   90.00
#
_symmetry.space_group_name_H-M   'P 1'
#
loop_
_entity.id
_entity.type
_entity.pdbx_description
1 polymer ?
#
loop_
_entity_poly.entity_id
_entity_poly.type
_entity_poly.pdbx_seq_one_letter_code
_entity_poly.pdbx_strand_id
1 'polypeptide(L)'
;KYGFVNHRGEILEKGRIRTDEYEKVEDFIDALYQKISPLMKKHSNQTRLDGIGVGAPNANYYTGTIEQAPNLRWKGIIPFAELMTKKFGLPCKMTNDANAAALGEMMFGAARGMKDFIMMTLGTGVGSGIISGGNLIYGHDGFAGELGHTIIKPGGRKHWSTGSEGSL
;
A
#
# COMPACT_ATOMS: atom_id res chain seq x y z
N LYS A 1 -5.50 4.19 -7.44
CA LYS A 1 -6.22 3.09 -8.12
C LYS A 1 -7.02 2.32 -7.08
N TYR A 2 -8.15 1.74 -7.47
CA TYR A 2 -8.93 0.81 -6.65
C TYR A 2 -9.47 -0.32 -7.52
N GLY A 3 -9.83 -1.45 -6.89
CA GLY A 3 -10.44 -2.58 -7.57
C GLY A 3 -11.20 -3.48 -6.61
N PHE A 4 -12.12 -4.25 -7.15
CA PHE A 4 -12.75 -5.37 -6.49
C PHE A 4 -12.04 -6.64 -6.93
N VAL A 5 -11.55 -7.40 -5.98
CA VAL A 5 -10.76 -8.61 -6.20
C VAL A 5 -11.41 -9.76 -5.45
N ASN A 6 -11.56 -10.90 -6.09
CA ASN A 6 -12.05 -12.10 -5.41
C ASN A 6 -10.87 -12.89 -4.78
N HIS A 7 -11.21 -13.94 -4.02
CA HIS A 7 -10.22 -14.79 -3.34
C HIS A 7 -9.27 -15.56 -4.29
N ARG A 8 -9.56 -15.56 -5.60
CA ARG A 8 -8.67 -16.15 -6.62
C ARG A 8 -7.70 -15.13 -7.22
N GLY A 9 -7.77 -13.85 -6.81
CA GLY A 9 -6.97 -12.78 -7.35
C GLY A 9 -7.52 -12.18 -8.65
N GLU A 10 -8.73 -12.56 -9.07
CA GLU A 10 -9.36 -12.01 -10.26
C GLU A 10 -9.92 -10.62 -9.97
N ILE A 11 -9.57 -9.65 -10.82
CA ILE A 11 -10.05 -8.28 -10.73
C ILE A 11 -11.43 -8.21 -11.40
N LEU A 12 -12.47 -8.05 -10.59
CA LEU A 12 -13.85 -7.95 -11.04
C LEU A 12 -14.18 -6.55 -11.56
N GLU A 13 -13.69 -5.53 -10.88
CA GLU A 13 -13.87 -4.11 -11.23
C GLU A 13 -12.58 -3.35 -10.89
N LYS A 14 -12.30 -2.29 -11.63
CA LYS A 14 -11.18 -1.40 -11.37
C LYS A 14 -11.49 0.04 -11.71
N GLY A 15 -10.85 0.96 -10.98
CA GLY A 15 -10.98 2.38 -11.25
C GLY A 15 -9.81 3.18 -10.69
N ARG A 16 -9.90 4.49 -10.85
CA ARG A 16 -8.90 5.42 -10.33
C ARG A 16 -9.55 6.66 -9.74
N ILE A 17 -8.85 7.22 -8.77
CA ILE A 17 -9.08 8.54 -8.20
C ILE A 17 -7.70 9.17 -7.97
N ARG A 18 -7.59 10.45 -8.14
CA ARG A 18 -6.35 11.19 -7.89
C ARG A 18 -6.32 11.61 -6.43
N THR A 19 -5.21 11.40 -5.76
CA THR A 19 -5.02 11.80 -4.35
C THR A 19 -4.62 13.27 -4.21
N ASP A 20 -3.98 13.82 -5.24
CA ASP A 20 -3.48 15.19 -5.29
C ASP A 20 -4.57 16.26 -5.52
N GLU A 21 -5.81 15.86 -5.76
CA GLU A 21 -6.97 16.75 -5.88
C GLU A 21 -7.59 17.13 -4.51
N TYR A 22 -7.19 16.43 -3.42
CA TYR A 22 -7.79 16.58 -2.10
C TYR A 22 -6.75 17.03 -1.07
N GLU A 23 -7.01 18.16 -0.44
CA GLU A 23 -6.13 18.69 0.61
C GLU A 23 -6.33 17.99 1.95
N LYS A 24 -7.55 17.49 2.21
CA LYS A 24 -7.89 16.73 3.40
C LYS A 24 -8.11 15.26 3.05
N VAL A 25 -7.66 14.38 3.92
CA VAL A 25 -7.83 12.94 3.74
C VAL A 25 -9.31 12.53 3.81
N GLU A 26 -10.08 13.21 4.63
CA GLU A 26 -11.53 12.96 4.78
C GLU A 26 -12.26 13.22 3.47
N ASP A 27 -11.97 14.32 2.79
CA ASP A 27 -12.57 14.68 1.50
C ASP A 27 -12.22 13.63 0.41
N PHE A 28 -10.97 13.15 0.44
CA PHE A 28 -10.54 12.05 -0.44
C PHE A 28 -11.32 10.76 -0.17
N ILE A 29 -11.46 10.38 1.12
CA ILE A 29 -12.19 9.16 1.50
C ILE A 29 -13.66 9.28 1.14
N ASP A 30 -14.26 10.45 1.28
CA ASP A 30 -15.64 10.71 0.89
C ASP A 30 -15.83 10.58 -0.62
N ALA A 31 -14.95 11.18 -1.41
CA ALA A 31 -14.98 11.06 -2.86
C ALA A 31 -14.71 9.62 -3.33
N LEU A 32 -13.82 8.90 -2.66
CA LEU A 32 -13.56 7.49 -2.91
C LEU A 32 -14.80 6.64 -2.62
N TYR A 33 -15.48 6.90 -1.49
CA TYR A 33 -16.72 6.23 -1.12
C TYR A 33 -17.82 6.45 -2.16
N GLN A 34 -17.99 7.68 -2.65
CA GLN A 34 -18.97 7.98 -3.70
C GLN A 34 -18.73 7.16 -4.98
N LYS A 35 -17.48 6.94 -5.33
CA LYS A 35 -17.12 6.12 -6.50
C LYS A 35 -17.30 4.63 -6.27
N ILE A 36 -17.03 4.14 -5.05
CA ILE A 36 -16.99 2.71 -4.73
C ILE A 36 -18.35 2.18 -4.25
N SER A 37 -19.14 2.98 -3.53
CA SER A 37 -20.41 2.51 -2.94
C SER A 37 -21.43 1.94 -3.94
N PRO A 38 -21.57 2.44 -5.19
CA PRO A 38 -22.42 1.81 -6.18
C PRO A 38 -21.92 0.41 -6.58
N LEU A 39 -20.59 0.26 -6.68
CA LEU A 39 -19.96 -1.03 -7.00
C LEU A 39 -20.10 -2.02 -5.83
N MET A 40 -19.96 -1.54 -4.58
CA MET A 40 -20.25 -2.36 -3.40
C MET A 40 -21.66 -2.91 -3.42
N LYS A 41 -22.66 -2.08 -3.72
CA LYS A 41 -24.06 -2.51 -3.84
C LYS A 41 -24.25 -3.54 -4.96
N LYS A 42 -23.60 -3.32 -6.11
CA LYS A 42 -23.66 -4.26 -7.24
C LYS A 42 -23.12 -5.64 -6.84
N HIS A 43 -21.98 -5.70 -6.15
CA HIS A 43 -21.33 -6.94 -5.78
C HIS A 43 -21.90 -7.59 -4.51
N SER A 44 -22.39 -6.81 -3.54
CA SER A 44 -22.98 -7.36 -2.30
C SER A 44 -24.21 -8.25 -2.50
N ASN A 45 -24.89 -8.08 -3.62
CA ASN A 45 -26.02 -8.96 -4.00
C ASN A 45 -25.56 -10.36 -4.45
N GLN A 46 -24.29 -10.55 -4.77
CA GLN A 46 -23.74 -11.79 -5.31
C GLN A 46 -22.68 -12.43 -4.40
N THR A 47 -21.93 -11.61 -3.67
CA THR A 47 -20.82 -12.04 -2.82
C THR A 47 -20.67 -11.13 -1.60
N ARG A 48 -20.23 -11.71 -0.47
CA ARG A 48 -19.87 -10.94 0.71
C ARG A 48 -18.55 -10.20 0.45
N LEU A 49 -18.50 -8.93 0.88
CA LEU A 49 -17.26 -8.16 0.93
C LEU A 49 -16.59 -8.37 2.29
N ASP A 50 -15.41 -8.94 2.31
CA ASP A 50 -14.73 -9.33 3.55
C ASP A 50 -13.91 -8.20 4.18
N GLY A 51 -13.40 -7.27 3.37
CA GLY A 51 -12.58 -6.17 3.87
C GLY A 51 -11.94 -5.33 2.77
N ILE A 52 -11.08 -4.41 3.21
CA ILE A 52 -10.35 -3.46 2.37
C ILE A 52 -8.86 -3.65 2.59
N GLY A 53 -8.11 -3.88 1.52
CA GLY A 53 -6.66 -3.87 1.52
C GLY A 53 -6.14 -2.60 0.88
N VAL A 54 -5.16 -1.95 1.51
CA VAL A 54 -4.55 -0.70 1.02
C VAL A 54 -3.04 -0.85 0.95
N GLY A 55 -2.46 -0.58 -0.21
CA GLY A 55 -1.03 -0.32 -0.40
C GLY A 55 -0.82 1.19 -0.57
N ALA A 56 -0.05 1.81 0.31
CA ALA A 56 0.20 3.25 0.27
C ALA A 56 1.63 3.58 0.71
N PRO A 57 2.21 4.70 0.20
CA PRO A 57 3.52 5.14 0.66
C PRO A 57 3.54 5.34 2.17
N ASN A 58 4.61 4.93 2.83
CA ASN A 58 4.82 5.04 4.28
C ASN A 58 3.65 4.53 5.13
N ALA A 59 2.93 3.52 4.61
CA ALA A 59 1.85 2.89 5.35
C ALA A 59 2.40 1.89 6.36
N ASN A 60 2.01 2.07 7.61
CA ASN A 60 2.39 1.21 8.72
C ASN A 60 1.33 0.14 8.97
N TYR A 61 1.73 -1.12 8.91
CA TYR A 61 0.83 -2.26 9.08
C TYR A 61 0.29 -2.37 10.51
N TYR A 62 1.11 -2.07 11.51
CA TYR A 62 0.75 -2.26 12.92
C TYR A 62 -0.24 -1.21 13.41
N THR A 63 -0.01 0.05 13.03
CA THR A 63 -0.83 1.18 13.47
C THR A 63 -2.00 1.49 12.54
N GLY A 64 -1.94 1.04 11.28
CA GLY A 64 -2.94 1.39 10.26
C GLY A 64 -2.86 2.85 9.82
N THR A 65 -1.67 3.46 9.96
CA THR A 65 -1.44 4.88 9.66
C THR A 65 -0.63 5.05 8.38
N ILE A 66 -0.73 6.23 7.75
CA ILE A 66 0.22 6.74 6.77
C ILE A 66 1.08 7.78 7.51
N GLU A 67 2.42 7.61 7.49
CA GLU A 67 3.34 8.39 8.30
C GLU A 67 4.26 9.22 7.43
N GLN A 68 4.11 10.56 7.48
CA GLN A 68 5.01 11.52 6.81
C GLN A 68 5.25 11.23 5.31
N ALA A 69 4.25 10.72 4.59
CA ALA A 69 4.40 10.34 3.19
C ALA A 69 4.75 11.57 2.31
N PRO A 70 5.94 11.60 1.66
CA PRO A 70 6.39 12.77 0.91
C PRO A 70 5.53 13.05 -0.33
N ASN A 71 4.96 11.99 -0.90
CA ASN A 71 4.18 12.02 -2.15
C ASN A 71 2.70 12.34 -1.96
N LEU A 72 2.24 12.50 -0.70
CA LEU A 72 0.86 12.86 -0.39
C LEU A 72 0.79 14.31 0.12
N ARG A 73 -0.33 14.97 -0.15
CA ARG A 73 -0.59 16.31 0.39
C ARG A 73 -0.82 16.29 1.90
N TRP A 74 -1.39 15.20 2.38
CA TRP A 74 -1.68 15.00 3.81
C TRP A 74 -0.38 14.76 4.58
N LYS A 75 -0.15 15.56 5.62
CA LYS A 75 1.09 15.53 6.41
C LYS A 75 0.82 15.00 7.80
N GLY A 76 1.88 14.55 8.47
CA GLY A 76 1.80 13.99 9.81
C GLY A 76 1.45 12.50 9.81
N ILE A 77 0.82 12.05 10.87
CA ILE A 77 0.37 10.67 11.09
C ILE A 77 -1.13 10.61 10.82
N ILE A 78 -1.52 9.93 9.76
CA ILE A 78 -2.91 9.84 9.31
C ILE A 78 -3.47 8.47 9.68
N PRO A 79 -4.52 8.35 10.50
CA PRO A 79 -5.14 7.06 10.87
C PRO A 79 -6.02 6.51 9.73
N PHE A 80 -5.38 6.23 8.59
CA PHE A 80 -6.07 5.97 7.32
C PHE A 80 -6.95 4.71 7.36
N ALA A 81 -6.47 3.63 7.99
CA ALA A 81 -7.24 2.39 8.10
C ALA A 81 -8.50 2.57 8.95
N GLU A 82 -8.42 3.34 10.04
CA GLU A 82 -9.57 3.68 10.88
C GLU A 82 -10.60 4.50 10.11
N LEU A 83 -10.17 5.55 9.43
CA LEU A 83 -11.03 6.41 8.62
C LEU A 83 -11.75 5.62 7.53
N MET A 84 -11.03 4.72 6.84
CA MET A 84 -11.59 3.81 5.84
C MET A 84 -12.60 2.86 6.46
N THR A 85 -12.25 2.22 7.57
CA THR A 85 -13.15 1.30 8.28
C THR A 85 -14.45 2.00 8.69
N LYS A 86 -14.35 3.19 9.28
CA LYS A 86 -15.49 4.00 9.69
C LYS A 86 -16.38 4.38 8.50
N LYS A 87 -15.78 4.78 7.37
CA LYS A 87 -16.53 5.23 6.20
C LYS A 87 -17.22 4.10 5.45
N PHE A 88 -16.51 2.97 5.27
CA PHE A 88 -16.99 1.86 4.45
C PHE A 88 -17.74 0.78 5.23
N GLY A 89 -17.66 0.77 6.56
CA GLY A 89 -18.26 -0.29 7.39
C GLY A 89 -17.59 -1.66 7.23
N LEU A 90 -16.36 -1.69 6.72
CA LEU A 90 -15.58 -2.90 6.47
C LEU A 90 -14.21 -2.80 7.14
N PRO A 91 -13.65 -3.91 7.66
CA PRO A 91 -12.30 -3.90 8.21
C PRO A 91 -11.30 -3.48 7.13
N CYS A 92 -10.41 -2.57 7.47
CA CYS A 92 -9.34 -2.11 6.58
C CYS A 92 -7.98 -2.51 7.14
N LYS A 93 -7.15 -3.14 6.31
CA LYS A 93 -5.73 -3.40 6.57
C LYS A 93 -4.89 -2.70 5.52
N MET A 94 -3.72 -2.24 5.92
CA MET A 94 -2.83 -1.54 5.03
C MET A 94 -1.38 -1.92 5.23
N THR A 95 -0.60 -1.69 4.21
CA THR A 95 0.87 -1.81 4.23
C THR A 95 1.47 -0.87 3.18
N ASN A 96 2.77 -0.76 3.15
CA ASN A 96 3.50 -0.07 2.09
C ASN A 96 3.21 -0.72 0.72
N ASP A 97 3.28 0.06 -0.34
CA ASP A 97 2.92 -0.36 -1.71
C ASP A 97 3.85 -1.45 -2.26
N ALA A 98 5.15 -1.43 -1.95
CA ALA A 98 6.07 -2.50 -2.34
C ALA A 98 5.80 -3.80 -1.56
N ASN A 99 5.46 -3.71 -0.28
CA ASN A 99 5.02 -4.84 0.52
C ASN A 99 3.72 -5.46 -0.02
N ALA A 100 2.75 -4.63 -0.39
CA ALA A 100 1.52 -5.08 -1.02
C ALA A 100 1.79 -5.80 -2.34
N ALA A 101 2.74 -5.29 -3.14
CA ALA A 101 3.17 -5.93 -4.38
C ALA A 101 3.86 -7.28 -4.13
N ALA A 102 4.74 -7.39 -3.12
CA ALA A 102 5.38 -8.65 -2.74
C ALA A 102 4.36 -9.72 -2.32
N LEU A 103 3.35 -9.33 -1.52
CA LEU A 103 2.24 -10.23 -1.18
C LEU A 103 1.44 -10.65 -2.43
N GLY A 104 1.18 -9.71 -3.34
CA GLY A 104 0.51 -10.00 -4.60
C GLY A 104 1.26 -11.03 -5.45
N GLU A 105 2.58 -10.88 -5.60
CA GLU A 105 3.44 -11.84 -6.30
C GLU A 105 3.48 -13.21 -5.62
N MET A 106 3.52 -13.24 -4.29
CA MET A 106 3.49 -14.50 -3.54
C MET A 106 2.16 -15.25 -3.71
N MET A 107 1.05 -14.54 -3.69
CA MET A 107 -0.29 -15.15 -3.73
C MET A 107 -0.72 -15.52 -5.14
N PHE A 108 -0.43 -14.68 -6.14
CA PHE A 108 -1.03 -14.75 -7.47
C PHE A 108 -0.02 -14.62 -8.62
N GLY A 109 1.23 -14.19 -8.34
CA GLY A 109 2.22 -13.84 -9.35
C GLY A 109 3.35 -14.85 -9.51
N ALA A 110 4.51 -14.32 -9.92
CA ALA A 110 5.71 -15.11 -10.24
C ALA A 110 6.33 -15.80 -9.03
N ALA A 111 6.10 -15.30 -7.82
CA ALA A 111 6.61 -15.88 -6.57
C ALA A 111 5.66 -16.91 -5.93
N ARG A 112 4.64 -17.35 -6.65
CA ARG A 112 3.69 -18.35 -6.16
C ARG A 112 4.39 -19.65 -5.78
N GLY A 113 4.21 -20.07 -4.50
CA GLY A 113 4.88 -21.26 -3.94
C GLY A 113 6.27 -20.99 -3.36
N MET A 114 6.84 -19.82 -3.57
CA MET A 114 8.08 -19.40 -2.90
C MET A 114 7.80 -18.97 -1.46
N LYS A 115 8.68 -19.37 -0.54
CA LYS A 115 8.60 -18.98 0.87
C LYS A 115 9.62 -17.93 1.27
N ASP A 116 10.67 -17.78 0.48
CA ASP A 116 11.79 -16.87 0.76
C ASP A 116 12.17 -16.15 -0.53
N PHE A 117 11.95 -14.84 -0.58
CA PHE A 117 12.33 -13.99 -1.71
C PHE A 117 12.29 -12.51 -1.33
N ILE A 118 12.94 -11.70 -2.14
CA ILE A 118 12.81 -10.24 -2.11
C ILE A 118 12.19 -9.79 -3.43
N MET A 119 11.13 -9.01 -3.33
CA MET A 119 10.52 -8.32 -4.47
C MET A 119 11.01 -6.89 -4.50
N MET A 120 11.47 -6.42 -5.63
CA MET A 120 11.92 -5.03 -5.82
C MET A 120 11.04 -4.32 -6.86
N THR A 121 10.63 -3.11 -6.54
CA THR A 121 9.94 -2.22 -7.46
C THR A 121 10.89 -1.12 -7.91
N LEU A 122 11.04 -0.95 -9.23
CA LEU A 122 11.87 0.08 -9.85
C LEU A 122 10.95 1.10 -10.53
N GLY A 123 10.88 2.31 -9.97
CA GLY A 123 10.01 3.37 -10.46
C GLY A 123 10.63 4.75 -10.22
N THR A 124 9.90 5.68 -9.62
CA THR A 124 10.43 6.98 -9.18
C THR A 124 11.56 6.81 -8.15
N GLY A 125 11.48 5.75 -7.36
CA GLY A 125 12.51 5.27 -6.43
C GLY A 125 12.56 3.75 -6.46
N VAL A 126 13.28 3.17 -5.51
CA VAL A 126 13.38 1.73 -5.30
C VAL A 126 12.58 1.38 -4.06
N GLY A 127 11.55 0.56 -4.23
CA GLY A 127 10.82 -0.05 -3.12
C GLY A 127 11.12 -1.55 -3.03
N SER A 128 10.92 -2.15 -1.89
CA SER A 128 11.06 -3.60 -1.76
C SER A 128 10.16 -4.18 -0.67
N GLY A 129 9.85 -5.46 -0.82
CA GLY A 129 9.18 -6.28 0.18
C GLY A 129 9.95 -7.59 0.37
N ILE A 130 10.15 -8.00 1.60
CA ILE A 130 10.92 -9.19 1.97
C ILE A 130 9.94 -10.24 2.50
N ILE A 131 9.93 -11.39 1.87
CA ILE A 131 9.20 -12.57 2.33
C ILE A 131 10.20 -13.57 2.90
N SER A 132 9.96 -14.06 4.11
CA SER A 132 10.74 -15.14 4.70
C SER A 132 9.84 -16.13 5.44
N GLY A 133 10.07 -17.41 5.22
CA GLY A 133 9.22 -18.49 5.74
C GLY A 133 7.75 -18.37 5.30
N GLY A 134 7.49 -17.73 4.16
CA GLY A 134 6.13 -17.47 3.65
C GLY A 134 5.42 -16.29 4.32
N ASN A 135 6.13 -15.48 5.09
CA ASN A 135 5.59 -14.31 5.78
C ASN A 135 6.30 -13.03 5.34
N LEU A 136 5.55 -11.95 5.20
CA LEU A 136 6.12 -10.63 4.96
C LEU A 136 6.83 -10.13 6.21
N ILE A 137 8.06 -9.66 6.03
CA ILE A 137 8.86 -9.06 7.11
C ILE A 137 8.48 -7.59 7.23
N TYR A 138 7.84 -7.24 8.33
CA TYR A 138 7.48 -5.85 8.64
C TYR A 138 8.56 -5.12 9.45
N GLY A 139 9.40 -5.87 10.22
CA GLY A 139 10.31 -5.31 11.20
C GLY A 139 9.61 -4.84 12.46
N HIS A 140 10.39 -4.28 13.39
CA HIS A 140 9.87 -3.83 14.68
C HIS A 140 8.86 -2.67 14.52
N ASP A 141 9.20 -1.69 13.70
CA ASP A 141 8.42 -0.45 13.52
C ASP A 141 7.54 -0.45 12.26
N GLY A 142 7.47 -1.57 11.53
CA GLY A 142 6.65 -1.69 10.33
C GLY A 142 7.32 -1.21 9.03
N PHE A 143 8.61 -0.87 9.05
CA PHE A 143 9.35 -0.28 7.93
C PHE A 143 10.51 -1.15 7.44
N ALA A 144 10.50 -2.47 7.67
CA ALA A 144 11.50 -3.35 7.08
C ALA A 144 11.36 -3.38 5.54
N GLY A 145 12.49 -3.64 4.88
CA GLY A 145 12.50 -3.76 3.43
C GLY A 145 12.71 -2.45 2.68
N GLU A 146 13.10 -1.36 3.34
CA GLU A 146 13.41 -0.07 2.71
C GLU A 146 14.80 -0.09 2.03
N LEU A 147 15.02 -1.06 1.11
CA LEU A 147 16.31 -1.25 0.43
C LEU A 147 16.73 -0.06 -0.44
N GLY A 148 15.75 0.72 -0.93
CA GLY A 148 16.01 1.94 -1.68
C GLY A 148 16.81 3.00 -0.89
N HIS A 149 16.83 2.89 0.45
CA HIS A 149 17.58 3.79 1.32
C HIS A 149 18.95 3.25 1.73
N THR A 150 19.34 2.06 1.24
CA THR A 150 20.67 1.50 1.48
C THR A 150 21.73 2.30 0.73
N ILE A 151 22.77 2.74 1.43
CA ILE A 151 23.89 3.46 0.82
C ILE A 151 24.78 2.46 0.08
N ILE A 152 24.82 2.57 -1.25
CA ILE A 152 25.64 1.71 -2.12
C ILE A 152 26.95 2.40 -2.57
N LYS A 153 27.01 3.73 -2.49
CA LYS A 153 28.17 4.52 -2.87
C LYS A 153 28.31 5.73 -1.93
N PRO A 154 29.12 5.65 -0.85
CA PRO A 154 29.36 6.80 0.01
C PRO A 154 29.82 8.04 -0.81
N GLY A 155 29.26 9.21 -0.49
CA GLY A 155 29.51 10.45 -1.25
C GLY A 155 28.89 10.48 -2.65
N GLY A 156 28.00 9.56 -2.95
CA GLY A 156 27.29 9.52 -4.24
C GLY A 156 26.16 10.56 -4.34
N ARG A 157 25.31 10.39 -5.36
CA ARG A 157 24.16 11.28 -5.59
C ARG A 157 23.22 11.29 -4.38
N LYS A 158 22.72 12.47 -4.01
CA LYS A 158 21.73 12.59 -2.94
C LYS A 158 20.36 12.06 -3.38
N HIS A 159 19.76 11.28 -2.50
CA HIS A 159 18.38 10.82 -2.69
C HIS A 159 17.42 12.02 -2.58
N TRP A 160 16.49 12.13 -3.49
CA TRP A 160 15.64 13.32 -3.66
C TRP A 160 14.73 13.63 -2.46
N SER A 161 14.29 12.62 -1.70
CA SER A 161 13.36 12.82 -0.59
C SER A 161 14.04 12.83 0.78
N THR A 162 15.10 12.05 0.97
CA THR A 162 15.77 11.90 2.27
C THR A 162 17.07 12.68 2.38
N GLY A 163 17.65 13.10 1.26
CA GLY A 163 18.95 13.74 1.22
C GLY A 163 20.13 12.80 1.50
N SER A 164 19.88 11.50 1.70
CA SER A 164 20.94 10.50 1.90
C SER A 164 21.82 10.40 0.67
N GLU A 165 23.15 10.39 0.87
CA GLU A 165 24.11 10.31 -0.23
C GLU A 165 24.37 8.87 -0.65
N GLY A 166 24.26 8.57 -1.95
CA GLY A 166 24.63 7.29 -2.53
C GLY A 166 23.68 6.13 -2.25
N SER A 167 22.45 6.41 -1.86
CA SER A 167 21.38 5.39 -1.80
C SER A 167 20.84 5.06 -3.20
N LEU A 168 20.14 3.94 -3.28
CA LEU A 168 19.48 3.46 -4.51
C LEU A 168 18.38 4.41 -5.00
#